data_7ace7665864b0f87df4365cd3b61e313
#
_entry.id   7ace7665864b0f87df4365cd3b61e313
#
_cell.length_a   1.000
_cell.length_b   1.000
_cell.length_c   1.000
_cell.angle_alpha   90.00
_cell.angle_beta   90.00
_cell.angle_gamma   90.00
#
_symmetry.space_group_name_H-M   'P 1'
#
loop_
_entity.id
_entity.type
_entity.pdbx_description
1 polymer ?
#
loop_
_entity_poly.entity_id
_entity_poly.type
_entity_poly.pdbx_seq_one_letter_code
_entity_poly.pdbx_strand_id
1 'polypeptide(L)'
;VYAGMVEAMDQAVGTVMDTLTELGLDDKTVVIFTSDNGGLSTSEGSPTSNLPLRAGKGWLYEGGIREPLIVRIPEGWQSTDGSVKRQPVSDAVVTSVDFFPTILSLVGIEGMPAQHVDGMNFVGPLLGHQDYQRGPVYWHYPHYGNQGGQPGAAVRDGAWKLIEWYDSGKTELFRLDVDPGEQFDVASQHAAKRDELLEKLHQWQQDIGALMPSVNGESKLNQLRW
;
A
#
# COMPACT_ATOMS: atom_id res chain seq x y z
N VAL A 1 26.79 1.10 5.36
CA VAL A 1 26.28 2.25 4.57
C VAL A 1 24.78 2.37 4.77
N TYR A 2 23.96 1.36 4.45
CA TYR A 2 22.49 1.44 4.53
C TYR A 2 21.98 1.82 5.94
N ALA A 3 22.47 1.15 6.99
CA ALA A 3 22.11 1.50 8.37
C ALA A 3 22.43 2.97 8.73
N GLY A 4 23.57 3.50 8.24
CA GLY A 4 23.89 4.92 8.43
C GLY A 4 22.96 5.87 7.67
N MET A 5 22.41 5.44 6.52
CA MET A 5 21.37 6.23 5.82
C MET A 5 20.05 6.25 6.61
N VAL A 6 19.66 5.11 7.19
CA VAL A 6 18.47 5.02 8.05
C VAL A 6 18.64 5.90 9.29
N GLU A 7 19.81 5.86 9.93
CA GLU A 7 20.14 6.73 11.08
C GLU A 7 20.06 8.21 10.71
N ALA A 8 20.63 8.60 9.56
CA ALA A 8 20.56 9.99 9.10
C ALA A 8 19.13 10.44 8.78
N MET A 9 18.30 9.55 8.24
CA MET A 9 16.88 9.80 8.02
C MET A 9 16.14 9.98 9.36
N ASP A 10 16.40 9.13 10.34
CA ASP A 10 15.81 9.24 11.68
C ASP A 10 16.17 10.56 12.36
N GLN A 11 17.45 10.97 12.27
CA GLN A 11 17.90 12.27 12.75
C GLN A 11 17.20 13.46 12.06
N ALA A 12 16.97 13.35 10.74
CA ALA A 12 16.24 14.37 9.99
C ALA A 12 14.77 14.45 10.43
N VAL A 13 14.11 13.31 10.67
CA VAL A 13 12.77 13.28 11.25
C VAL A 13 12.76 13.91 12.64
N GLY A 14 13.73 13.58 13.49
CA GLY A 14 13.92 14.20 14.82
C GLY A 14 14.01 15.71 14.71
N THR A 15 14.83 16.24 13.81
CA THR A 15 14.97 17.69 13.59
C THR A 15 13.65 18.36 13.21
N VAL A 16 12.84 17.71 12.36
CA VAL A 16 11.50 18.24 12.01
C VAL A 16 10.58 18.26 13.24
N MET A 17 10.60 17.20 14.05
CA MET A 17 9.77 17.10 15.25
C MET A 17 10.16 18.13 16.31
N ASP A 18 11.46 18.33 16.52
CA ASP A 18 11.98 19.34 17.46
C ASP A 18 11.60 20.75 16.99
N THR A 19 11.71 21.04 15.70
CA THR A 19 11.32 22.34 15.11
C THR A 19 9.84 22.62 15.31
N LEU A 20 8.96 21.62 15.13
CA LEU A 20 7.52 21.78 15.39
C LEU A 20 7.26 22.16 16.86
N THR A 21 7.99 21.53 17.78
CA THR A 21 7.88 21.82 19.21
C THR A 21 8.41 23.23 19.56
N GLU A 22 9.59 23.60 19.04
CA GLU A 22 10.19 24.93 19.24
C GLU A 22 9.29 26.06 18.74
N LEU A 23 8.56 25.81 17.66
CA LEU A 23 7.63 26.79 17.07
C LEU A 23 6.23 26.74 17.70
N GLY A 24 5.95 25.85 18.64
CA GLY A 24 4.61 25.66 19.24
C GLY A 24 3.57 25.20 18.22
N LEU A 25 3.97 24.36 17.26
CA LEU A 25 3.11 23.82 16.20
C LEU A 25 2.77 22.35 16.38
N ASP A 26 3.36 21.67 17.34
CA ASP A 26 3.23 20.23 17.53
C ASP A 26 1.80 19.81 17.94
N ASP A 27 1.04 20.69 18.56
CA ASP A 27 -0.38 20.53 18.93
C ASP A 27 -1.35 20.84 17.76
N LYS A 28 -0.85 21.29 16.62
CA LYS A 28 -1.63 21.71 15.43
C LYS A 28 -1.19 21.00 14.15
N THR A 29 -0.21 20.11 14.23
CA THR A 29 0.37 19.46 13.06
C THR A 29 0.20 17.95 13.14
N VAL A 30 -0.47 17.37 12.14
CA VAL A 30 -0.43 15.94 11.88
C VAL A 30 0.83 15.60 11.12
N VAL A 31 1.58 14.60 11.59
CA VAL A 31 2.78 14.12 10.90
C VAL A 31 2.51 12.71 10.38
N ILE A 32 2.73 12.49 9.09
CA ILE A 32 2.60 11.20 8.43
C ILE A 32 3.99 10.80 7.91
N PHE A 33 4.47 9.65 8.35
CA PHE A 33 5.69 9.03 7.86
C PHE A 33 5.36 7.70 7.17
N THR A 34 5.81 7.54 5.93
CA THR A 34 5.61 6.32 5.15
C THR A 34 6.73 6.16 4.13
N SER A 35 6.82 4.98 3.51
CA SER A 35 7.66 4.73 2.34
C SER A 35 6.80 4.66 1.07
N ASP A 36 7.41 4.92 -0.08
CA ASP A 36 6.76 4.84 -1.40
C ASP A 36 6.65 3.40 -1.91
N ASN A 37 7.57 2.53 -1.50
CA ASN A 37 7.64 1.11 -1.83
C ASN A 37 8.61 0.39 -0.89
N GLY A 38 8.65 -0.94 -0.97
CA GLY A 38 9.51 -1.78 -0.14
C GLY A 38 11.01 -1.57 -0.34
N GLY A 39 11.76 -1.96 0.67
CA GLY A 39 13.22 -1.89 0.64
C GLY A 39 13.80 -2.74 -0.49
N LEU A 40 14.92 -2.28 -1.08
CA LEU A 40 15.62 -2.96 -2.17
C LEU A 40 16.40 -4.18 -1.66
N SER A 41 15.71 -5.31 -1.52
CA SER A 41 16.25 -6.55 -0.95
C SER A 41 16.63 -7.61 -1.99
N THR A 42 16.24 -7.41 -3.26
CA THR A 42 16.35 -8.43 -4.32
C THR A 42 17.28 -8.05 -5.46
N SER A 43 17.86 -6.87 -5.45
CA SER A 43 18.70 -6.33 -6.53
C SER A 43 19.77 -5.37 -5.99
N GLU A 44 20.68 -4.93 -6.84
CA GLU A 44 21.69 -3.91 -6.56
C GLU A 44 22.55 -4.20 -5.30
N GLY A 45 22.87 -5.47 -5.08
CA GLY A 45 23.65 -5.91 -3.91
C GLY A 45 22.82 -6.12 -2.65
N SER A 46 21.50 -6.08 -2.75
CA SER A 46 20.57 -6.37 -1.65
C SER A 46 20.89 -5.61 -0.35
N PRO A 47 20.90 -4.27 -0.39
CA PRO A 47 21.40 -3.45 0.73
C PRO A 47 20.55 -3.53 2.00
N THR A 48 19.33 -4.07 1.92
CA THR A 48 18.37 -4.19 3.03
C THR A 48 17.67 -5.54 3.05
N SER A 49 16.79 -5.74 4.02
CA SER A 49 15.94 -6.91 4.17
C SER A 49 14.52 -6.47 4.57
N ASN A 50 13.51 -7.07 3.96
CA ASN A 50 12.11 -6.83 4.29
C ASN A 50 11.49 -7.97 5.12
N LEU A 51 12.31 -8.93 5.58
CA LEU A 51 11.83 -10.06 6.37
C LEU A 51 11.00 -9.60 7.58
N PRO A 52 9.88 -10.29 7.91
CA PRO A 52 9.43 -11.57 7.34
C PRO A 52 8.68 -11.46 5.99
N LEU A 53 8.48 -10.26 5.45
CA LEU A 53 7.77 -10.03 4.20
C LEU A 53 8.61 -10.48 3.00
N ARG A 54 7.94 -11.10 2.02
CA ARG A 54 8.59 -11.66 0.84
C ARG A 54 9.03 -10.59 -0.14
N ALA A 55 10.22 -10.75 -0.72
CA ALA A 55 10.82 -9.91 -1.75
C ALA A 55 11.01 -8.44 -1.33
N GLY A 56 10.79 -7.47 -2.22
CA GLY A 56 11.02 -6.06 -1.98
C GLY A 56 10.64 -5.20 -3.18
N LYS A 57 11.23 -4.02 -3.25
CA LYS A 57 10.98 -3.05 -4.33
C LYS A 57 10.91 -3.72 -5.71
N GLY A 58 9.87 -3.38 -6.47
CA GLY A 58 9.62 -3.92 -7.81
C GLY A 58 8.86 -5.23 -7.85
N TRP A 59 8.45 -5.79 -6.70
CA TRP A 59 7.67 -7.02 -6.61
C TRP A 59 6.26 -6.77 -6.08
N LEU A 60 5.30 -7.59 -6.51
CA LEU A 60 3.91 -7.57 -6.03
C LEU A 60 3.73 -8.33 -4.70
N TYR A 61 4.78 -8.94 -4.17
CA TYR A 61 4.75 -9.55 -2.84
C TYR A 61 4.75 -8.48 -1.73
N GLU A 62 4.32 -8.85 -0.52
CA GLU A 62 4.18 -7.93 0.61
C GLU A 62 5.44 -7.10 0.88
N GLY A 63 6.65 -7.66 0.71
CA GLY A 63 7.89 -6.92 0.89
C GLY A 63 8.11 -5.78 -0.12
N GLY A 64 7.36 -5.75 -1.22
CA GLY A 64 7.42 -4.68 -2.23
C GLY A 64 6.31 -3.65 -2.12
N ILE A 65 5.18 -4.01 -1.49
CA ILE A 65 3.95 -3.19 -1.50
C ILE A 65 3.35 -2.95 -0.10
N ARG A 66 3.87 -3.56 0.96
CA ARG A 66 3.44 -3.32 2.33
C ARG A 66 4.49 -2.50 3.06
N GLU A 67 4.17 -1.22 3.26
CA GLU A 67 5.09 -0.22 3.76
C GLU A 67 4.76 0.19 5.20
N PRO A 68 5.74 0.67 5.98
CA PRO A 68 5.44 1.29 7.25
C PRO A 68 4.60 2.54 7.04
N LEU A 69 3.56 2.69 7.85
CA LEU A 69 2.76 3.90 7.96
C LEU A 69 2.68 4.30 9.42
N ILE A 70 3.25 5.44 9.76
CA ILE A 70 3.22 6.01 11.11
C ILE A 70 2.51 7.36 11.04
N VAL A 71 1.48 7.54 11.86
CA VAL A 71 0.73 8.80 11.93
C VAL A 71 0.76 9.33 13.35
N ARG A 72 1.33 10.53 13.51
CA ARG A 72 1.24 11.30 14.75
C ARG A 72 0.09 12.30 14.63
N ILE A 73 -0.90 12.14 15.48
CA ILE A 73 -2.01 13.08 15.63
C ILE A 73 -1.75 13.93 16.86
N PRO A 74 -1.95 15.26 16.83
CA PRO A 74 -1.81 16.15 17.97
C PRO A 74 -2.62 15.68 19.18
N GLU A 75 -2.09 15.88 20.41
CA GLU A 75 -2.76 15.41 21.63
C GLU A 75 -4.11 16.07 21.86
N GLY A 76 -4.25 17.34 21.52
CA GLY A 76 -5.48 18.11 21.67
C GLY A 76 -6.51 17.83 20.59
N TRP A 77 -6.17 17.04 19.54
CA TRP A 77 -7.12 16.72 18.50
C TRP A 77 -8.09 15.63 19.01
N GLN A 78 -9.34 16.01 19.14
CA GLN A 78 -10.42 15.13 19.59
C GLN A 78 -11.32 14.82 18.41
N SER A 79 -11.81 13.59 18.35
CA SER A 79 -12.96 13.27 17.51
C SER A 79 -14.16 14.11 18.00
N THR A 80 -15.04 14.45 17.07
CA THR A 80 -16.21 15.28 17.35
C THR A 80 -17.17 14.69 18.42
N ASP A 81 -17.01 13.41 18.74
CA ASP A 81 -17.81 12.69 19.75
C ASP A 81 -17.07 12.41 21.09
N GLY A 82 -15.83 12.86 21.24
CA GLY A 82 -15.05 12.69 22.46
C GLY A 82 -14.63 11.24 22.81
N SER A 83 -14.87 10.28 21.93
CA SER A 83 -14.69 8.84 22.19
C SER A 83 -13.30 8.28 21.83
N VAL A 84 -12.30 9.13 21.60
CA VAL A 84 -10.99 8.72 21.08
C VAL A 84 -10.24 7.80 22.02
N LYS A 85 -10.20 6.52 21.70
CA LYS A 85 -9.18 5.60 22.20
C LYS A 85 -8.15 5.42 21.10
N ARG A 86 -7.06 6.19 21.13
CA ARG A 86 -5.95 6.00 20.19
C ARG A 86 -5.46 4.56 20.26
N GLN A 87 -5.48 3.87 19.13
CA GLN A 87 -4.89 2.56 19.01
C GLN A 87 -3.42 2.75 18.59
N PRO A 88 -2.46 2.19 19.35
CA PRO A 88 -1.05 2.31 18.97
C PRO A 88 -0.69 1.55 17.69
N VAL A 89 -1.50 0.55 17.32
CA VAL A 89 -1.33 -0.27 16.12
C VAL A 89 -2.70 -0.56 15.51
N SER A 90 -2.79 -0.54 14.19
CA SER A 90 -4.00 -0.90 13.43
C SER A 90 -3.63 -1.84 12.28
N ASP A 91 -4.45 -2.87 12.06
CA ASP A 91 -4.33 -3.80 10.93
C ASP A 91 -5.18 -3.34 9.71
N ALA A 92 -5.70 -2.12 9.75
CA ALA A 92 -6.47 -1.56 8.65
C ALA A 92 -5.62 -1.51 7.37
N VAL A 93 -6.20 -1.96 6.26
CA VAL A 93 -5.57 -1.85 4.95
C VAL A 93 -5.72 -0.42 4.47
N VAL A 94 -4.61 0.27 4.28
CA VAL A 94 -4.53 1.66 3.82
C VAL A 94 -3.59 1.73 2.62
N THR A 95 -3.92 2.57 1.65
CA THR A 95 -3.10 2.82 0.47
C THR A 95 -2.83 4.33 0.30
N SER A 96 -1.89 4.70 -0.57
CA SER A 96 -1.52 6.11 -0.77
C SER A 96 -2.69 6.99 -1.25
N VAL A 97 -3.66 6.44 -1.99
CA VAL A 97 -4.84 7.18 -2.44
C VAL A 97 -5.77 7.57 -1.28
N ASP A 98 -5.65 6.94 -0.11
CA ASP A 98 -6.46 7.20 1.08
C ASP A 98 -6.01 8.45 1.84
N PHE A 99 -4.79 8.93 1.60
CA PHE A 99 -4.26 10.11 2.30
C PHE A 99 -5.07 11.37 2.00
N PHE A 100 -5.45 11.59 0.75
CA PHE A 100 -6.18 12.79 0.37
C PHE A 100 -7.52 12.93 1.11
N PRO A 101 -8.48 11.97 1.04
CA PRO A 101 -9.73 12.07 1.78
C PRO A 101 -9.53 12.09 3.30
N THR A 102 -8.49 11.42 3.81
CA THR A 102 -8.17 11.42 5.24
C THR A 102 -7.68 12.79 5.71
N ILE A 103 -6.77 13.43 4.94
CA ILE A 103 -6.27 14.77 5.26
C ILE A 103 -7.42 15.79 5.23
N LEU A 104 -8.29 15.75 4.21
CA LEU A 104 -9.48 16.61 4.18
C LEU A 104 -10.31 16.48 5.44
N SER A 105 -10.58 15.23 5.86
CA SER A 105 -11.34 14.94 7.08
C SER A 105 -10.63 15.46 8.34
N LEU A 106 -9.31 15.27 8.45
CA LEU A 106 -8.51 15.73 9.58
C LEU A 106 -8.53 17.26 9.74
N VAL A 107 -8.59 18.00 8.65
CA VAL A 107 -8.67 19.48 8.69
C VAL A 107 -10.09 20.03 8.62
N GLY A 108 -11.12 19.17 8.70
CA GLY A 108 -12.51 19.57 8.70
C GLY A 108 -13.05 20.08 7.37
N ILE A 109 -12.41 19.68 6.26
CA ILE A 109 -12.87 20.01 4.89
C ILE A 109 -13.75 18.85 4.39
N GLU A 110 -14.87 19.18 3.75
CA GLU A 110 -15.75 18.20 3.13
C GLU A 110 -15.01 17.38 2.05
N GLY A 111 -15.33 16.10 1.97
CA GLY A 111 -14.73 15.20 0.98
C GLY A 111 -15.06 15.63 -0.45
N MET A 112 -14.17 15.33 -1.37
CA MET A 112 -14.28 15.63 -2.81
C MET A 112 -14.35 14.31 -3.61
N PRO A 113 -15.49 13.55 -3.58
CA PRO A 113 -15.58 12.20 -4.14
C PRO A 113 -15.17 12.10 -5.62
N ALA A 114 -15.38 13.16 -6.39
CA ALA A 114 -14.95 13.21 -7.79
C ALA A 114 -13.42 13.27 -7.99
N GLN A 115 -12.68 13.58 -6.92
CA GLN A 115 -11.20 13.67 -6.96
C GLN A 115 -10.49 12.53 -6.23
N HIS A 116 -11.20 11.81 -5.34
CA HIS A 116 -10.62 10.68 -4.59
C HIS A 116 -11.46 9.41 -4.77
N VAL A 117 -11.76 9.07 -6.02
CA VAL A 117 -12.68 7.97 -6.41
C VAL A 117 -12.29 6.64 -5.74
N ASP A 118 -10.99 6.35 -5.62
CA ASP A 118 -10.46 5.11 -5.07
C ASP A 118 -10.05 5.23 -3.59
N GLY A 119 -9.98 6.45 -3.07
CA GLY A 119 -9.50 6.74 -1.71
C GLY A 119 -10.59 6.60 -0.66
N MET A 120 -10.24 5.98 0.46
CA MET A 120 -11.08 5.88 1.65
C MET A 120 -10.47 6.66 2.81
N ASN A 121 -11.32 7.38 3.54
CA ASN A 121 -10.91 8.06 4.76
C ASN A 121 -10.63 7.04 5.88
N PHE A 122 -9.40 7.01 6.39
CA PHE A 122 -8.97 6.11 7.47
C PHE A 122 -8.82 6.79 8.84
N VAL A 123 -9.45 7.92 9.07
CA VAL A 123 -9.48 8.56 10.40
C VAL A 123 -10.05 7.61 11.46
N GLY A 124 -11.08 6.82 11.12
CA GLY A 124 -11.64 5.83 12.03
C GLY A 124 -10.58 4.87 12.61
N PRO A 125 -9.81 4.14 11.80
CA PRO A 125 -8.68 3.33 12.26
C PRO A 125 -7.65 4.07 13.13
N LEU A 126 -7.33 5.33 12.80
CA LEU A 126 -6.42 6.15 13.60
C LEU A 126 -6.95 6.42 15.00
N LEU A 127 -8.27 6.45 15.16
CA LEU A 127 -8.96 6.69 16.41
C LEU A 127 -9.39 5.39 17.11
N GLY A 128 -9.03 4.23 16.57
CA GLY A 128 -9.35 2.93 17.15
C GLY A 128 -10.77 2.44 16.87
N HIS A 129 -11.47 3.02 15.88
CA HIS A 129 -12.75 2.52 15.45
C HIS A 129 -12.57 1.20 14.68
N GLN A 130 -13.43 0.22 14.97
CA GLN A 130 -13.33 -1.13 14.41
C GLN A 130 -14.27 -1.36 13.22
N ASP A 131 -15.06 -0.37 12.84
CA ASP A 131 -16.06 -0.44 11.77
C ASP A 131 -15.51 -0.09 10.38
N TYR A 132 -14.20 0.15 10.27
CA TYR A 132 -13.56 0.43 8.99
C TYR A 132 -13.58 -0.80 8.08
N GLN A 133 -14.30 -0.70 6.99
CA GLN A 133 -14.41 -1.76 5.99
C GLN A 133 -13.87 -1.25 4.67
N ARG A 134 -12.67 -1.70 4.33
CA ARG A 134 -12.10 -1.45 3.02
C ARG A 134 -12.46 -2.59 2.07
N GLY A 135 -12.92 -2.21 0.88
CA GLY A 135 -13.07 -3.15 -0.25
C GLY A 135 -11.72 -3.63 -0.80
N PRO A 136 -11.74 -4.42 -1.87
CA PRO A 136 -10.51 -4.92 -2.50
C PRO A 136 -9.57 -3.81 -2.92
N VAL A 137 -8.26 -4.07 -2.81
CA VAL A 137 -7.17 -3.20 -3.27
C VAL A 137 -6.44 -3.90 -4.40
N TYR A 138 -6.07 -3.15 -5.43
CA TYR A 138 -5.52 -3.71 -6.66
C TYR A 138 -4.18 -3.08 -7.02
N TRP A 139 -3.32 -3.86 -7.68
CA TRP A 139 -2.07 -3.44 -8.28
C TRP A 139 -1.97 -3.99 -9.69
N HIS A 140 -1.48 -3.17 -10.62
CA HIS A 140 -1.22 -3.54 -12.01
C HIS A 140 0.18 -3.07 -12.38
N TYR A 141 1.07 -4.02 -12.62
CA TYR A 141 2.47 -3.78 -12.94
C TYR A 141 2.85 -4.55 -14.22
N PRO A 142 2.52 -4.01 -15.43
CA PRO A 142 2.60 -4.75 -16.70
C PRO A 142 3.99 -4.71 -17.35
N HIS A 143 5.07 -4.57 -16.59
CA HIS A 143 6.42 -4.46 -17.12
C HIS A 143 7.45 -5.14 -16.22
N TYR A 144 8.63 -5.37 -16.80
CA TYR A 144 9.80 -5.80 -16.02
C TYR A 144 10.44 -4.61 -15.32
N GLY A 145 10.89 -4.80 -14.10
CA GLY A 145 11.72 -3.85 -13.37
C GLY A 145 13.16 -4.34 -13.26
N ASN A 146 14.11 -3.40 -13.17
CA ASN A 146 15.51 -3.74 -12.89
C ASN A 146 15.72 -4.31 -11.47
N GLN A 147 14.71 -4.25 -10.61
CA GLN A 147 14.71 -4.84 -9.27
C GLN A 147 14.32 -6.33 -9.26
N GLY A 148 14.10 -6.95 -10.42
CA GLY A 148 13.84 -8.38 -10.55
C GLY A 148 12.38 -8.79 -10.54
N GLY A 149 11.43 -7.84 -10.40
CA GLY A 149 10.00 -8.11 -10.49
C GLY A 149 9.56 -8.54 -11.88
N GLN A 150 8.46 -9.28 -11.94
CA GLN A 150 7.84 -9.77 -13.18
C GLN A 150 6.55 -9.01 -13.47
N PRO A 151 6.15 -8.89 -14.77
CA PRO A 151 4.86 -8.34 -15.13
C PRO A 151 3.71 -9.13 -14.51
N GLY A 152 2.78 -8.43 -13.85
CA GLY A 152 1.66 -9.07 -13.18
C GLY A 152 0.66 -8.07 -12.63
N ALA A 153 -0.34 -8.61 -11.98
CA ALA A 153 -1.31 -7.84 -11.19
C ALA A 153 -1.62 -8.58 -9.89
N ALA A 154 -2.11 -7.85 -8.91
CA ALA A 154 -2.54 -8.41 -7.64
C ALA A 154 -3.85 -7.81 -7.17
N VAL A 155 -4.60 -8.57 -6.41
CA VAL A 155 -5.74 -8.11 -5.62
C VAL A 155 -5.62 -8.60 -4.19
N ARG A 156 -5.84 -7.69 -3.24
CA ARG A 156 -6.01 -8.02 -1.82
C ARG A 156 -7.44 -7.71 -1.41
N ASP A 157 -8.14 -8.71 -0.88
CA ASP A 157 -9.48 -8.58 -0.33
C ASP A 157 -9.50 -9.18 1.09
N GLY A 158 -9.50 -8.31 2.08
CA GLY A 158 -9.33 -8.68 3.48
C GLY A 158 -8.02 -9.42 3.74
N ALA A 159 -8.12 -10.66 4.23
CA ALA A 159 -6.98 -11.53 4.52
C ALA A 159 -6.42 -12.26 3.29
N TRP A 160 -7.13 -12.25 2.18
CA TRP A 160 -6.72 -12.96 0.97
C TRP A 160 -5.99 -12.05 0.01
N LYS A 161 -4.93 -12.58 -0.62
CA LYS A 161 -4.20 -11.92 -1.70
C LYS A 161 -3.97 -12.90 -2.83
N LEU A 162 -4.33 -12.47 -4.05
CA LEU A 162 -4.04 -13.20 -5.28
C LEU A 162 -3.06 -12.37 -6.12
N ILE A 163 -2.08 -13.05 -6.71
CA ILE A 163 -1.18 -12.49 -7.71
C ILE A 163 -1.35 -13.28 -9.00
N GLU A 164 -1.50 -12.59 -10.12
CA GLU A 164 -1.47 -13.14 -11.48
C GLU A 164 -0.19 -12.69 -12.19
N TRP A 165 0.59 -13.63 -12.68
CA TRP A 165 1.82 -13.38 -13.44
C TRP A 165 1.55 -13.48 -14.94
N TYR A 166 1.69 -12.38 -15.67
CA TYR A 166 1.29 -12.30 -17.07
C TYR A 166 2.11 -13.17 -18.02
N ASP A 167 3.41 -13.38 -17.74
CA ASP A 167 4.27 -14.19 -18.59
C ASP A 167 3.88 -15.67 -18.61
N SER A 168 3.45 -16.19 -17.47
CA SER A 168 3.16 -17.62 -17.29
C SER A 168 1.68 -17.93 -17.19
N GLY A 169 0.84 -16.92 -16.99
CA GLY A 169 -0.58 -17.09 -16.63
C GLY A 169 -0.75 -17.77 -15.25
N LYS A 170 0.33 -17.91 -14.46
CA LYS A 170 0.28 -18.52 -13.14
C LYS A 170 -0.40 -17.58 -12.16
N THR A 171 -1.29 -18.14 -11.35
CA THR A 171 -1.85 -17.44 -10.19
C THR A 171 -1.29 -18.02 -8.90
N GLU A 172 -1.04 -17.16 -7.91
CA GLU A 172 -0.65 -17.51 -6.55
C GLU A 172 -1.67 -16.92 -5.58
N LEU A 173 -2.07 -17.69 -4.57
CA LEU A 173 -3.06 -17.27 -3.57
C LEU A 173 -2.47 -17.39 -2.16
N PHE A 174 -2.58 -16.35 -1.36
CA PHE A 174 -2.04 -16.29 0.00
C PHE A 174 -3.08 -15.88 1.04
N ARG A 175 -2.89 -16.35 2.28
CA ARG A 175 -3.65 -15.99 3.48
C ARG A 175 -2.77 -15.11 4.36
N LEU A 176 -2.85 -13.78 4.21
CA LEU A 176 -1.94 -12.83 4.87
C LEU A 176 -2.12 -12.73 6.40
N ASP A 177 -3.27 -13.15 6.92
CA ASP A 177 -3.54 -13.20 8.36
C ASP A 177 -2.74 -14.30 9.10
N VAL A 178 -2.34 -15.35 8.39
CA VAL A 178 -1.56 -16.48 8.93
C VAL A 178 -0.22 -16.66 8.23
N ASP A 179 -0.06 -16.13 7.04
CA ASP A 179 1.15 -16.20 6.22
C ASP A 179 1.49 -14.81 5.61
N PRO A 180 1.88 -13.82 6.43
CA PRO A 180 2.24 -12.49 5.93
C PRO A 180 3.52 -12.51 5.08
N GLY A 181 4.29 -13.58 5.14
CA GLY A 181 5.51 -13.81 4.35
C GLY A 181 5.29 -14.46 3.00
N GLU A 182 4.03 -14.79 2.64
CA GLU A 182 3.64 -15.39 1.35
C GLU A 182 4.48 -16.63 0.98
N GLN A 183 4.71 -17.49 1.98
CA GLN A 183 5.54 -18.69 1.83
C GLN A 183 4.77 -19.86 1.24
N PHE A 184 3.46 -19.91 1.44
CA PHE A 184 2.59 -21.02 1.08
C PHE A 184 1.52 -20.60 0.09
N ASP A 185 1.73 -20.95 -1.20
CA ASP A 185 0.69 -20.81 -2.23
C ASP A 185 -0.41 -21.83 -1.99
N VAL A 186 -1.62 -21.35 -1.67
CA VAL A 186 -2.80 -22.16 -1.39
C VAL A 186 -3.83 -22.16 -2.54
N ALA A 187 -3.45 -21.68 -3.73
CA ALA A 187 -4.35 -21.56 -4.89
C ALA A 187 -5.03 -22.89 -5.28
N SER A 188 -4.30 -24.02 -5.19
CA SER A 188 -4.86 -25.33 -5.49
C SER A 188 -5.82 -25.85 -4.42
N GLN A 189 -5.64 -25.43 -3.16
CA GLN A 189 -6.45 -25.84 -2.02
C GLN A 189 -7.73 -25.01 -1.90
N HIS A 190 -7.71 -23.77 -2.41
CA HIS A 190 -8.81 -22.81 -2.33
C HIS A 190 -9.22 -22.30 -3.72
N ALA A 191 -9.46 -23.23 -4.67
CA ALA A 191 -9.75 -22.92 -6.07
C ALA A 191 -10.91 -21.92 -6.24
N ALA A 192 -12.00 -22.08 -5.49
CA ALA A 192 -13.15 -21.18 -5.57
C ALA A 192 -12.79 -19.73 -5.15
N LYS A 193 -11.96 -19.57 -4.11
CA LYS A 193 -11.50 -18.24 -3.68
C LYS A 193 -10.51 -17.62 -4.67
N ARG A 194 -9.61 -18.45 -5.23
CA ARG A 194 -8.72 -18.02 -6.32
C ARG A 194 -9.52 -17.48 -7.50
N ASP A 195 -10.52 -18.23 -7.96
CA ASP A 195 -11.32 -17.89 -9.14
C ASP A 195 -12.17 -16.63 -8.88
N GLU A 196 -12.76 -16.48 -7.68
CA GLU A 196 -13.46 -15.28 -7.24
C GLU A 196 -12.55 -14.02 -7.31
N LEU A 197 -11.34 -14.12 -6.77
CA LEU A 197 -10.41 -12.97 -6.75
C LEU A 197 -9.85 -12.65 -8.13
N LEU A 198 -9.61 -13.66 -8.95
CA LEU A 198 -9.17 -13.50 -10.33
C LEU A 198 -10.25 -12.80 -11.17
N GLU A 199 -11.51 -13.15 -11.01
CA GLU A 199 -12.63 -12.46 -11.64
C GLU A 199 -12.72 -11.00 -11.21
N LYS A 200 -12.59 -10.70 -9.90
CA LYS A 200 -12.55 -9.33 -9.38
C LYS A 200 -11.40 -8.52 -9.98
N LEU A 201 -10.21 -9.13 -10.08
CA LEU A 201 -9.03 -8.50 -10.65
C LEU A 201 -9.24 -8.16 -12.13
N HIS A 202 -9.72 -9.10 -12.93
CA HIS A 202 -9.98 -8.92 -14.36
C HIS A 202 -11.09 -7.89 -14.60
N GLN A 203 -12.16 -7.90 -13.78
CA GLN A 203 -13.22 -6.90 -13.89
C GLN A 203 -12.68 -5.49 -13.62
N TRP A 204 -11.90 -5.32 -12.53
CA TRP A 204 -11.27 -4.03 -12.23
C TRP A 204 -10.34 -3.56 -13.36
N GLN A 205 -9.53 -4.45 -13.95
CA GLN A 205 -8.66 -4.11 -15.09
C GLN A 205 -9.47 -3.63 -16.29
N GLN A 206 -10.62 -4.25 -16.57
CA GLN A 206 -11.52 -3.82 -17.65
C GLN A 206 -12.13 -2.44 -17.34
N ASP A 207 -12.60 -2.24 -16.13
CA ASP A 207 -13.27 -0.99 -15.70
C ASP A 207 -12.34 0.22 -15.81
N ILE A 208 -11.06 0.05 -15.49
CA ILE A 208 -10.05 1.12 -15.60
C ILE A 208 -9.38 1.20 -16.99
N GLY A 209 -9.69 0.30 -17.91
CA GLY A 209 -9.01 0.22 -19.21
C GLY A 209 -7.52 -0.09 -19.10
N ALA A 210 -7.13 -1.00 -18.20
CA ALA A 210 -5.73 -1.35 -17.94
C ALA A 210 -4.99 -1.76 -19.22
N LEU A 211 -3.80 -1.18 -19.42
CA LEU A 211 -2.95 -1.52 -20.56
C LEU A 211 -2.22 -2.83 -20.31
N MET A 212 -2.63 -3.89 -20.99
CA MET A 212 -2.01 -5.21 -20.85
C MET A 212 -0.69 -5.27 -21.63
N PRO A 213 0.31 -6.03 -21.14
CA PRO A 213 1.55 -6.23 -21.87
C PRO A 213 1.30 -6.92 -23.20
N SER A 214 1.94 -6.45 -24.28
CA SER A 214 1.91 -7.10 -25.59
C SER A 214 3.10 -8.05 -25.75
N VAL A 215 2.89 -9.18 -26.43
CA VAL A 215 3.98 -10.05 -26.84
C VAL A 215 4.90 -9.28 -27.81
N ASN A 216 6.22 -9.47 -27.66
CA ASN A 216 7.25 -8.79 -28.46
C ASN A 216 6.90 -8.73 -29.96
N GLY A 217 6.74 -7.51 -30.49
CA GLY A 217 6.47 -7.23 -31.91
C GLY A 217 5.20 -6.44 -32.22
N GLU A 218 4.25 -6.36 -31.29
CA GLU A 218 3.01 -5.59 -31.49
C GLU A 218 2.95 -4.39 -30.51
N SER A 219 3.90 -3.48 -30.63
CA SER A 219 3.88 -2.25 -29.83
C SER A 219 2.75 -1.33 -30.30
N LYS A 220 1.67 -1.20 -29.54
CA LYS A 220 0.65 -0.16 -29.68
C LYS A 220 1.12 1.23 -29.24
N LEU A 221 2.39 1.41 -28.92
CA LEU A 221 3.00 2.69 -28.51
C LEU A 221 2.87 3.80 -29.56
N ASN A 222 2.54 3.46 -30.82
CA ASN A 222 2.35 4.44 -31.88
C ASN A 222 0.96 5.12 -31.89
N GLN A 223 0.06 4.80 -30.97
CA GLN A 223 -1.28 5.39 -30.92
C GLN A 223 -1.47 6.46 -29.83
N LEU A 224 -0.52 6.64 -28.95
CA LEU A 224 -0.53 7.75 -27.98
C LEU A 224 0.17 8.95 -28.61
N ARG A 225 -0.57 9.73 -29.40
CA ARG A 225 -0.21 11.11 -29.71
C ARG A 225 -0.69 11.97 -28.54
N TRP A 226 0.28 12.60 -27.86
CA TRP A 226 0.07 13.63 -26.86
C TRP A 226 -0.52 14.90 -27.49
#